data_17f9c08ad154b854b074ebcf48e04bab
#
_entry.id   17f9c08ad154b854b074ebcf48e04bab
#
_cell.length_a   1.000
_cell.length_b   1.000
_cell.length_c   1.000
_cell.angle_alpha   90.00
_cell.angle_beta   90.00
_cell.angle_gamma   90.00
#
_symmetry.space_group_name_H-M   'P 1'
#
loop_
_entity.id
_entity.type
_entity.pdbx_description
1 polymer ?
#
loop_
_entity_poly.entity_id
_entity_poly.type
_entity_poly.pdbx_seq_one_letter_code
_entity_poly.pdbx_strand_id
1 'polypeptide(L)'
;MNVPNAPVRDLRAALIDGLNAARATEREIFDAIDPDDRDRAGVDGGWSAKDIQAHLGAWRRRQVDRMAASREGREEPTLAATETDEVNAIFHAERARWSWHQVVADADATTADLIAEIGAAPPAALEDPQVVGQIMGNGPEHTLGHLAPLADRVGARTRVIDLASRVESTIEGSEWPPRAAAFARYNLACFHALNGRLDRARELLRQALPDQEELRSFAPEDDDLVALRDELPSLAAG
;
A
#
# COMPACT_ATOMS: atom_id res chain seq x y z
N MET A 1 -6.03 11.67 35.46
CA MET A 1 -4.60 11.61 35.15
C MET A 1 -4.48 11.89 33.65
N ASN A 2 -3.96 13.09 33.28
CA ASN A 2 -3.67 13.37 31.87
C ASN A 2 -2.49 12.51 31.46
N VAL A 3 -2.73 11.50 30.61
CA VAL A 3 -1.67 10.83 29.87
C VAL A 3 -1.07 11.91 28.97
N PRO A 4 0.23 12.21 29.01
CA PRO A 4 0.82 13.16 28.08
C PRO A 4 0.59 12.63 26.67
N ASN A 5 -0.05 13.45 25.82
CA ASN A 5 -0.20 13.16 24.40
C ASN A 5 1.19 12.88 23.85
N ALA A 6 1.37 11.71 23.25
CA ALA A 6 2.61 11.41 22.54
C ALA A 6 2.83 12.51 21.47
N PRO A 7 4.07 12.97 21.25
CA PRO A 7 4.31 13.99 20.25
C PRO A 7 3.83 13.48 18.88
N VAL A 8 3.02 14.30 18.22
CA VAL A 8 2.55 14.04 16.85
C VAL A 8 3.78 13.92 15.95
N ARG A 9 3.89 12.81 15.24
CA ARG A 9 5.00 12.59 14.31
C ARG A 9 4.83 13.47 13.06
N ASP A 10 5.95 13.87 12.48
CA ASP A 10 5.95 14.46 11.15
C ASP A 10 5.45 13.42 10.12
N LEU A 11 4.50 13.81 9.27
CA LEU A 11 3.93 12.97 8.23
C LEU A 11 5.01 12.34 7.33
N ARG A 12 6.05 13.10 6.99
CA ARG A 12 7.19 12.61 6.22
C ARG A 12 7.86 11.41 6.88
N ALA A 13 8.15 11.53 8.18
CA ALA A 13 8.74 10.44 8.95
C ALA A 13 7.79 9.24 9.02
N ALA A 14 6.48 9.46 9.15
CA ALA A 14 5.47 8.41 9.16
C ALA A 14 5.41 7.63 7.83
N LEU A 15 5.43 8.32 6.70
CA LEU A 15 5.45 7.70 5.37
C LEU A 15 6.73 6.88 5.14
N ILE A 16 7.88 7.41 5.54
CA ILE A 16 9.17 6.70 5.45
C ILE A 16 9.17 5.45 6.35
N ASP A 17 8.67 5.55 7.58
CA ASP A 17 8.55 4.41 8.50
C ASP A 17 7.63 3.32 7.92
N GLY A 18 6.51 3.71 7.31
CA GLY A 18 5.60 2.78 6.63
C GLY A 18 6.26 2.02 5.48
N LEU A 19 7.01 2.72 4.63
CA LEU A 19 7.75 2.10 3.51
C LEU A 19 8.86 1.15 4.00
N ASN A 20 9.61 1.54 5.03
CA ASN A 20 10.62 0.69 5.63
C ASN A 20 10.00 -0.58 6.23
N ALA A 21 8.87 -0.45 6.91
CA ALA A 21 8.15 -1.58 7.47
C ALA A 21 7.63 -2.52 6.38
N ALA A 22 7.04 -1.96 5.32
CA ALA A 22 6.58 -2.72 4.17
C ALA A 22 7.73 -3.53 3.54
N ARG A 23 8.87 -2.86 3.25
CA ARG A 23 10.03 -3.54 2.65
C ARG A 23 10.63 -4.61 3.57
N ALA A 24 10.68 -4.38 4.87
CA ALA A 24 11.14 -5.39 5.82
C ALA A 24 10.22 -6.62 5.81
N THR A 25 8.91 -6.42 5.83
CA THR A 25 7.92 -7.52 5.76
C THR A 25 8.00 -8.27 4.44
N GLU A 26 8.18 -7.58 3.31
CA GLU A 26 8.41 -8.21 2.01
C GLU A 26 9.62 -9.14 2.06
N ARG A 27 10.77 -8.66 2.55
CA ARG A 27 11.97 -9.48 2.65
C ARG A 27 11.74 -10.73 3.49
N GLU A 28 11.13 -10.60 4.66
CA GLU A 28 10.85 -11.75 5.54
C GLU A 28 9.99 -12.80 4.84
N ILE A 29 8.94 -12.40 4.11
CA ILE A 29 8.03 -13.32 3.43
C ILE A 29 8.68 -13.94 2.20
N PHE A 30 9.30 -13.13 1.34
CA PHE A 30 9.93 -13.60 0.11
C PHE A 30 11.16 -14.48 0.37
N ASP A 31 11.93 -14.19 1.43
CA ASP A 31 13.08 -15.02 1.82
C ASP A 31 12.65 -16.39 2.39
N ALA A 32 11.45 -16.47 2.97
CA ALA A 32 10.88 -17.73 3.44
C ALA A 32 10.33 -18.63 2.31
N ILE A 33 10.20 -18.13 1.10
CA ILE A 33 9.76 -18.91 -0.07
C ILE A 33 10.93 -19.75 -0.57
N ASP A 34 10.68 -21.08 -0.72
CA ASP A 34 11.66 -21.99 -1.29
C ASP A 34 12.14 -21.47 -2.66
N PRO A 35 13.45 -21.45 -2.92
CA PRO A 35 14.00 -21.02 -4.20
C PRO A 35 13.34 -21.66 -5.43
N ASP A 36 12.99 -22.95 -5.34
CA ASP A 36 12.34 -23.71 -6.43
C ASP A 36 10.87 -23.29 -6.65
N ASP A 37 10.26 -22.58 -5.67
CA ASP A 37 8.88 -22.11 -5.74
C ASP A 37 8.74 -20.63 -6.17
N ARG A 38 9.84 -19.90 -6.29
CA ARG A 38 9.81 -18.45 -6.57
C ARG A 38 9.25 -18.10 -7.94
N ASP A 39 9.48 -18.96 -8.93
CA ASP A 39 8.98 -18.84 -10.31
C ASP A 39 7.69 -19.65 -10.53
N ARG A 40 7.18 -20.37 -9.52
CA ARG A 40 5.95 -21.16 -9.65
C ARG A 40 4.73 -20.24 -9.66
N ALA A 41 3.98 -20.27 -10.76
CA ALA A 41 2.73 -19.53 -10.89
C ALA A 41 1.63 -20.03 -9.92
N GLY A 42 0.58 -19.26 -9.77
CA GLY A 42 -0.61 -19.64 -9.01
C GLY A 42 -0.78 -18.91 -7.67
N VAL A 43 -0.09 -17.80 -7.49
CA VAL A 43 -0.32 -16.87 -6.38
C VAL A 43 -0.95 -15.62 -6.98
N ASP A 44 -1.90 -15.03 -6.29
CA ASP A 44 -2.54 -13.76 -6.65
C ASP A 44 -2.69 -13.52 -8.18
N GLY A 45 -3.79 -13.97 -8.75
CA GLY A 45 -4.09 -13.82 -10.18
C GLY A 45 -3.26 -14.69 -11.14
N GLY A 46 -2.52 -15.68 -10.60
CA GLY A 46 -1.67 -16.58 -11.38
C GLY A 46 -0.20 -16.14 -11.47
N TRP A 47 0.17 -15.03 -10.86
CA TRP A 47 1.56 -14.56 -10.78
C TRP A 47 2.39 -15.40 -9.83
N SER A 48 3.67 -15.56 -10.15
CA SER A 48 4.65 -16.15 -9.24
C SER A 48 5.05 -15.17 -8.14
N ALA A 49 5.73 -15.65 -7.10
CA ALA A 49 6.29 -14.78 -6.06
C ALA A 49 7.28 -13.76 -6.65
N LYS A 50 8.06 -14.16 -7.67
CA LYS A 50 8.97 -13.27 -8.40
C LYS A 50 8.20 -12.17 -9.13
N ASP A 51 7.10 -12.52 -9.81
CA ASP A 51 6.30 -11.56 -10.54
C ASP A 51 5.63 -10.55 -9.59
N ILE A 52 5.14 -11.00 -8.44
CA ILE A 52 4.58 -10.11 -7.40
C ILE A 52 5.65 -9.15 -6.87
N GLN A 53 6.84 -9.63 -6.56
CA GLN A 53 7.92 -8.75 -6.08
C GLN A 53 8.34 -7.74 -7.16
N ALA A 54 8.43 -8.17 -8.42
CA ALA A 54 8.73 -7.30 -9.56
C ALA A 54 7.64 -6.24 -9.77
N HIS A 55 6.38 -6.62 -9.60
CA HIS A 55 5.22 -5.74 -9.68
C HIS A 55 5.25 -4.64 -8.60
N LEU A 56 5.49 -5.00 -7.35
CA LEU A 56 5.63 -4.03 -6.26
C LEU A 56 6.76 -3.03 -6.53
N GLY A 57 7.91 -3.49 -7.04
CA GLY A 57 9.03 -2.64 -7.45
C GLY A 57 8.65 -1.69 -8.59
N ALA A 58 7.92 -2.18 -9.61
CA ALA A 58 7.50 -1.38 -10.76
C ALA A 58 6.58 -0.20 -10.37
N TRP A 59 5.60 -0.44 -9.51
CA TRP A 59 4.69 0.61 -9.04
C TRP A 59 5.40 1.64 -8.15
N ARG A 60 6.38 1.21 -7.32
CA ARG A 60 7.24 2.15 -6.58
C ARG A 60 8.09 2.98 -7.52
N ARG A 61 8.69 2.39 -8.56
CA ARG A 61 9.45 3.12 -9.58
C ARG A 61 8.59 4.18 -10.23
N ARG A 62 7.36 3.83 -10.63
CA ARG A 62 6.43 4.80 -11.17
C ARG A 62 6.18 5.98 -10.20
N GLN A 63 6.02 5.70 -8.92
CA GLN A 63 5.81 6.75 -7.92
C GLN A 63 7.06 7.64 -7.76
N VAL A 64 8.25 7.06 -7.76
CA VAL A 64 9.52 7.82 -7.78
C VAL A 64 9.56 8.77 -8.97
N ASP A 65 9.28 8.26 -10.17
CA ASP A 65 9.35 9.04 -11.41
C ASP A 65 8.34 10.21 -11.41
N ARG A 66 7.15 10.00 -10.86
CA ARG A 66 6.13 11.04 -10.65
C ARG A 66 6.61 12.15 -9.71
N MET A 67 7.11 11.76 -8.55
CA MET A 67 7.59 12.72 -7.55
C MET A 67 8.79 13.50 -8.06
N ALA A 68 9.74 12.84 -8.72
CA ALA A 68 10.89 13.48 -9.33
C ALA A 68 10.47 14.46 -10.43
N ALA A 69 9.55 14.08 -11.31
CA ALA A 69 9.02 14.94 -12.36
C ALA A 69 8.34 16.19 -11.78
N SER A 70 7.48 16.01 -10.77
CA SER A 70 6.82 17.12 -10.07
C SER A 70 7.83 18.07 -9.42
N ARG A 71 8.82 17.55 -8.71
CA ARG A 71 9.88 18.33 -8.06
C ARG A 71 10.73 19.13 -9.06
N GLU A 72 10.95 18.58 -10.24
CA GLU A 72 11.76 19.19 -11.31
C GLU A 72 10.92 20.07 -12.28
N GLY A 73 9.61 20.17 -12.04
CA GLY A 73 8.70 20.93 -12.92
C GLY A 73 8.58 20.33 -14.34
N ARG A 74 8.79 19.02 -14.45
CA ARG A 74 8.63 18.25 -15.70
C ARG A 74 7.25 17.60 -15.78
N GLU A 75 6.82 17.26 -16.98
CA GLU A 75 5.64 16.43 -17.18
C GLU A 75 5.87 15.01 -16.59
N GLU A 76 4.81 14.44 -16.03
CA GLU A 76 4.84 13.03 -15.58
C GLU A 76 5.12 12.12 -16.76
N PRO A 77 5.97 11.09 -16.58
CA PRO A 77 6.21 10.09 -17.63
C PRO A 77 4.91 9.42 -18.08
N THR A 78 4.61 9.56 -19.37
CA THR A 78 3.41 8.97 -19.97
C THR A 78 3.59 7.46 -20.10
N LEU A 79 2.61 6.71 -19.63
CA LEU A 79 2.53 5.27 -19.93
C LEU A 79 1.80 5.04 -21.26
N ALA A 80 2.15 3.93 -21.91
CA ALA A 80 1.48 3.52 -23.15
C ALA A 80 0.02 3.07 -22.93
N ALA A 81 -0.39 2.89 -21.67
CA ALA A 81 -1.72 2.47 -21.26
C ALA A 81 -2.24 3.31 -20.08
N THR A 82 -3.56 3.39 -19.93
CA THR A 82 -4.24 4.08 -18.83
C THR A 82 -4.94 3.10 -17.89
N GLU A 83 -5.43 1.99 -18.42
CA GLU A 83 -6.09 0.94 -17.64
C GLU A 83 -5.07 0.16 -16.80
N THR A 84 -5.41 -0.10 -15.55
CA THR A 84 -4.50 -0.73 -14.58
C THR A 84 -3.98 -2.09 -15.06
N ASP A 85 -4.84 -2.92 -15.65
CA ASP A 85 -4.44 -4.24 -16.14
C ASP A 85 -3.47 -4.16 -17.30
N GLU A 86 -3.63 -3.19 -18.20
CA GLU A 86 -2.70 -2.95 -19.29
C GLU A 86 -1.34 -2.46 -18.79
N VAL A 87 -1.35 -1.55 -17.80
CA VAL A 87 -0.12 -1.10 -17.13
C VAL A 87 0.60 -2.25 -16.44
N ASN A 88 -0.15 -3.10 -15.72
CA ASN A 88 0.38 -4.30 -15.09
C ASN A 88 1.02 -5.25 -16.10
N ALA A 89 0.37 -5.45 -17.27
CA ALA A 89 0.92 -6.27 -18.34
C ALA A 89 2.23 -5.71 -18.91
N ILE A 90 2.35 -4.38 -19.06
CA ILE A 90 3.58 -3.71 -19.49
C ILE A 90 4.69 -3.95 -18.46
N PHE A 91 4.44 -3.67 -17.19
CA PHE A 91 5.42 -3.85 -16.11
C PHE A 91 5.88 -5.29 -15.96
N HIS A 92 4.97 -6.24 -16.11
CA HIS A 92 5.30 -7.68 -16.12
C HIS A 92 6.18 -8.05 -17.31
N ALA A 93 5.83 -7.60 -18.53
CA ALA A 93 6.61 -7.90 -19.74
C ALA A 93 8.05 -7.37 -19.67
N GLU A 94 8.24 -6.16 -19.12
CA GLU A 94 9.56 -5.54 -18.94
C GLU A 94 10.48 -6.36 -18.03
N ARG A 95 9.91 -7.03 -17.02
CA ARG A 95 10.63 -7.73 -15.95
C ARG A 95 10.58 -9.25 -16.06
N ALA A 96 9.83 -9.80 -17.01
CA ALA A 96 9.60 -11.24 -17.15
C ALA A 96 10.90 -12.07 -17.21
N ARG A 97 11.97 -11.51 -17.80
CA ARG A 97 13.28 -12.19 -17.95
C ARG A 97 14.25 -11.92 -16.80
N TRP A 98 13.85 -11.12 -15.81
CA TRP A 98 14.73 -10.83 -14.69
C TRP A 98 14.91 -12.05 -13.79
N SER A 99 16.13 -12.22 -13.29
CA SER A 99 16.40 -13.20 -12.24
C SER A 99 15.82 -12.73 -10.92
N TRP A 100 15.61 -13.66 -10.00
CA TRP A 100 15.23 -13.33 -8.62
C TRP A 100 16.11 -12.24 -8.01
N HIS A 101 17.42 -12.35 -8.15
CA HIS A 101 18.37 -11.37 -7.63
C HIS A 101 18.15 -9.96 -8.23
N GLN A 102 17.85 -9.85 -9.52
CA GLN A 102 17.55 -8.56 -10.15
C GLN A 102 16.25 -7.95 -9.62
N VAL A 103 15.21 -8.77 -9.41
CA VAL A 103 13.94 -8.32 -8.86
C VAL A 103 14.10 -7.83 -7.41
N VAL A 104 14.87 -8.56 -6.59
CA VAL A 104 15.17 -8.14 -5.21
C VAL A 104 15.94 -6.82 -5.18
N ALA A 105 16.97 -6.70 -6.03
CA ALA A 105 17.78 -5.49 -6.11
C ALA A 105 16.96 -4.27 -6.58
N ASP A 106 16.05 -4.46 -7.56
CA ASP A 106 15.15 -3.40 -8.02
C ASP A 106 14.18 -2.98 -6.90
N ALA A 107 13.59 -3.92 -6.17
CA ALA A 107 12.71 -3.63 -5.05
C ALA A 107 13.42 -2.85 -3.94
N ASP A 108 14.68 -3.15 -3.66
CA ASP A 108 15.49 -2.41 -2.70
C ASP A 108 15.80 -0.99 -3.20
N ALA A 109 16.22 -0.87 -4.45
CA ALA A 109 16.55 0.41 -5.07
C ALA A 109 15.32 1.32 -5.16
N THR A 110 14.19 0.82 -5.64
CA THR A 110 12.95 1.60 -5.79
C THR A 110 12.39 2.04 -4.44
N THR A 111 12.54 1.23 -3.39
CA THR A 111 12.15 1.63 -2.03
C THR A 111 13.06 2.75 -1.52
N ALA A 112 14.38 2.63 -1.68
CA ALA A 112 15.33 3.66 -1.26
C ALA A 112 15.12 4.97 -2.01
N ASP A 113 14.88 4.91 -3.33
CA ASP A 113 14.60 6.08 -4.17
C ASP A 113 13.29 6.77 -3.76
N LEU A 114 12.22 6.00 -3.47
CA LEU A 114 10.95 6.57 -3.01
C LEU A 114 11.12 7.26 -1.65
N ILE A 115 11.86 6.67 -0.73
CA ILE A 115 12.20 7.29 0.56
C ILE A 115 12.98 8.60 0.34
N ALA A 116 13.93 8.62 -0.59
CA ALA A 116 14.69 9.82 -0.93
C ALA A 116 13.79 10.92 -1.52
N GLU A 117 12.88 10.59 -2.43
CA GLU A 117 11.92 11.55 -3.00
C GLU A 117 10.97 12.10 -1.92
N ILE A 118 10.45 11.27 -1.02
CA ILE A 118 9.66 11.73 0.13
C ILE A 118 10.50 12.66 1.01
N GLY A 119 11.76 12.31 1.26
CA GLY A 119 12.71 13.13 2.02
C GLY A 119 12.93 14.51 1.39
N ALA A 120 12.99 14.59 0.07
CA ALA A 120 13.22 15.81 -0.70
C ALA A 120 11.93 16.59 -1.03
N ALA A 121 10.74 16.00 -0.84
CA ALA A 121 9.47 16.64 -1.18
C ALA A 121 9.27 17.94 -0.41
N PRO A 122 8.83 19.05 -1.03
CA PRO A 122 8.46 20.24 -0.30
C PRO A 122 7.23 19.98 0.61
N PRO A 123 7.08 20.69 1.75
CA PRO A 123 5.94 20.48 2.65
C PRO A 123 4.59 20.50 1.94
N ALA A 124 4.37 21.44 1.04
CA ALA A 124 3.13 21.58 0.26
C ALA A 124 2.78 20.34 -0.57
N ALA A 125 3.77 19.54 -1.02
CA ALA A 125 3.50 18.30 -1.73
C ALA A 125 2.93 17.20 -0.80
N LEU A 126 3.31 17.21 0.48
CA LEU A 126 2.77 16.28 1.47
C LEU A 126 1.46 16.76 2.11
N GLU A 127 1.04 17.99 1.83
CA GLU A 127 -0.29 18.51 2.14
C GLU A 127 -1.33 18.11 1.08
N ASP A 128 -0.87 17.69 -0.11
CA ASP A 128 -1.73 17.20 -1.18
C ASP A 128 -2.19 15.76 -0.89
N PRO A 129 -3.51 15.54 -0.67
CA PRO A 129 -4.03 14.21 -0.37
C PRO A 129 -3.82 13.21 -1.50
N GLN A 130 -3.72 13.67 -2.75
CA GLN A 130 -3.47 12.81 -3.90
C GLN A 130 -2.04 12.27 -3.88
N VAL A 131 -1.05 13.11 -3.60
CA VAL A 131 0.35 12.70 -3.49
C VAL A 131 0.54 11.70 -2.35
N VAL A 132 -0.02 11.99 -1.18
CA VAL A 132 0.05 11.10 -0.02
C VAL A 132 -0.66 9.76 -0.31
N GLY A 133 -1.85 9.79 -0.90
CA GLY A 133 -2.58 8.59 -1.30
C GLY A 133 -1.82 7.74 -2.32
N GLN A 134 -1.14 8.36 -3.30
CA GLN A 134 -0.30 7.64 -4.26
C GLN A 134 0.93 7.00 -3.61
N ILE A 135 1.56 7.67 -2.64
CA ILE A 135 2.69 7.10 -1.88
C ILE A 135 2.22 5.85 -1.11
N MET A 136 1.07 5.93 -0.45
CA MET A 136 0.49 4.81 0.29
C MET A 136 0.08 3.67 -0.64
N GLY A 137 -0.68 3.97 -1.68
CA GLY A 137 -1.19 3.01 -2.66
C GLY A 137 -0.10 2.32 -3.48
N ASN A 138 1.06 2.95 -3.73
CA ASN A 138 2.20 2.33 -4.41
C ASN A 138 3.28 1.79 -3.45
N GLY A 139 3.08 1.94 -2.16
CA GLY A 139 3.98 1.52 -1.10
C GLY A 139 3.33 0.53 -0.13
N PRO A 140 3.08 0.94 1.14
CA PRO A 140 2.65 0.01 2.19
C PRO A 140 1.32 -0.69 1.90
N GLU A 141 0.32 0.00 1.35
CA GLU A 141 -0.99 -0.58 1.05
C GLU A 141 -0.89 -1.60 -0.09
N HIS A 142 -0.11 -1.29 -1.14
CA HIS A 142 0.14 -2.23 -2.23
C HIS A 142 0.81 -3.52 -1.73
N THR A 143 1.79 -3.36 -0.84
CA THR A 143 2.44 -4.49 -0.16
C THR A 143 1.42 -5.35 0.60
N LEU A 144 0.52 -4.74 1.37
CA LEU A 144 -0.51 -5.45 2.12
C LEU A 144 -1.44 -6.27 1.19
N GLY A 145 -1.88 -5.68 0.08
CA GLY A 145 -2.76 -6.32 -0.88
C GLY A 145 -2.16 -7.59 -1.48
N HIS A 146 -0.86 -7.58 -1.79
CA HIS A 146 -0.21 -8.70 -2.48
C HIS A 146 0.46 -9.74 -1.57
N LEU A 147 0.83 -9.37 -0.34
CA LEU A 147 1.58 -10.29 0.53
C LEU A 147 0.71 -11.30 1.28
N ALA A 148 -0.58 -11.04 1.51
CA ALA A 148 -1.41 -11.92 2.32
C ALA A 148 -1.45 -13.38 1.81
N PRO A 149 -1.69 -13.66 0.50
CA PRO A 149 -1.67 -15.02 -0.02
C PRO A 149 -0.28 -15.69 0.06
N LEU A 150 0.79 -14.92 -0.14
CA LEU A 150 2.16 -15.42 -0.02
C LEU A 150 2.51 -15.76 1.43
N ALA A 151 2.12 -14.92 2.37
CA ALA A 151 2.33 -15.12 3.79
C ALA A 151 1.65 -16.38 4.30
N ASP A 152 0.46 -16.72 3.77
CA ASP A 152 -0.22 -17.96 4.10
C ASP A 152 0.57 -19.20 3.66
N ARG A 153 1.16 -19.16 2.46
CA ARG A 153 1.98 -20.27 1.94
C ARG A 153 3.20 -20.58 2.83
N VAL A 154 3.78 -19.57 3.45
CA VAL A 154 4.97 -19.73 4.30
C VAL A 154 4.67 -19.66 5.80
N GLY A 155 3.38 -19.66 6.20
CA GLY A 155 2.97 -19.62 7.60
C GLY A 155 3.29 -18.30 8.31
N ALA A 156 3.39 -17.21 7.58
CA ALA A 156 3.82 -15.88 8.07
C ALA A 156 2.70 -14.84 8.11
N ARG A 157 1.42 -15.23 8.10
CA ARG A 157 0.26 -14.31 8.09
C ARG A 157 0.34 -13.22 9.15
N THR A 158 0.84 -13.55 10.35
CA THR A 158 0.97 -12.57 11.43
C THR A 158 1.86 -11.39 11.05
N ARG A 159 2.86 -11.58 10.19
CA ARG A 159 3.74 -10.50 9.71
C ARG A 159 3.00 -9.44 8.90
N VAL A 160 2.07 -9.89 8.06
CA VAL A 160 1.26 -8.97 7.25
C VAL A 160 0.25 -8.22 8.13
N ILE A 161 -0.32 -8.91 9.13
CA ILE A 161 -1.20 -8.27 10.13
C ILE A 161 -0.43 -7.24 10.96
N ASP A 162 0.79 -7.55 11.38
CA ASP A 162 1.65 -6.61 12.11
C ASP A 162 2.01 -5.40 11.26
N LEU A 163 2.26 -5.59 9.95
CA LEU A 163 2.47 -4.48 9.02
C LEU A 163 1.22 -3.59 8.95
N ALA A 164 0.02 -4.16 8.79
CA ALA A 164 -1.22 -3.39 8.78
C ALA A 164 -1.38 -2.55 10.05
N SER A 165 -1.12 -3.15 11.22
CA SER A 165 -1.18 -2.44 12.51
C SER A 165 -0.15 -1.31 12.62
N ARG A 166 1.04 -1.48 12.02
CA ARG A 166 2.04 -0.40 11.96
C ARG A 166 1.60 0.74 11.05
N VAL A 167 1.03 0.43 9.88
CA VAL A 167 0.47 1.44 8.97
C VAL A 167 -0.66 2.22 9.65
N GLU A 168 -1.57 1.55 10.35
CA GLU A 168 -2.60 2.19 11.15
C GLU A 168 -2.00 3.15 12.19
N SER A 169 -0.98 2.70 12.92
CA SER A 169 -0.31 3.53 13.94
C SER A 169 0.36 4.77 13.33
N THR A 170 0.81 4.73 12.08
CA THR A 170 1.33 5.91 11.39
C THR A 170 0.24 6.92 11.08
N ILE A 171 -0.97 6.45 10.70
CA ILE A 171 -2.12 7.31 10.42
C ILE A 171 -2.63 7.98 11.71
N GLU A 172 -2.68 7.23 12.82
CA GLU A 172 -3.15 7.74 14.12
C GLU A 172 -2.15 8.68 14.77
N GLY A 173 -0.86 8.49 14.55
CA GLY A 173 0.24 9.18 15.23
C GLY A 173 0.81 10.39 14.48
N SER A 174 0.26 10.80 13.34
CA SER A 174 0.75 11.94 12.55
C SER A 174 -0.39 12.75 11.93
N GLU A 175 -0.09 13.99 11.53
CA GLU A 175 -1.07 14.88 10.88
C GLU A 175 -1.16 14.57 9.38
N TRP A 176 -2.21 13.87 9.01
CA TRP A 176 -2.50 13.51 7.61
C TRP A 176 -3.46 14.49 6.98
N PRO A 177 -3.36 14.75 5.66
CA PRO A 177 -4.46 15.35 4.93
C PRO A 177 -5.73 14.52 5.14
N PRO A 178 -6.86 15.12 5.58
CA PRO A 178 -8.04 14.36 6.01
C PRO A 178 -8.54 13.33 4.98
N ARG A 179 -8.54 13.70 3.70
CA ARG A 179 -8.94 12.81 2.63
C ARG A 179 -7.97 11.62 2.49
N ALA A 180 -6.65 11.85 2.53
CA ALA A 180 -5.67 10.78 2.43
C ALA A 180 -5.78 9.80 3.62
N ALA A 181 -5.99 10.33 4.84
CA ALA A 181 -6.22 9.51 6.01
C ALA A 181 -7.48 8.65 5.89
N ALA A 182 -8.57 9.20 5.35
CA ALA A 182 -9.81 8.46 5.15
C ALA A 182 -9.64 7.32 4.14
N PHE A 183 -9.01 7.58 3.00
CA PHE A 183 -8.73 6.55 1.99
C PHE A 183 -7.79 5.47 2.53
N ALA A 184 -6.73 5.83 3.25
CA ALA A 184 -5.83 4.86 3.88
C ALA A 184 -6.55 3.97 4.90
N ARG A 185 -7.44 4.54 5.73
CA ARG A 185 -8.28 3.75 6.65
C ARG A 185 -9.24 2.83 5.91
N TYR A 186 -9.81 3.30 4.81
CA TYR A 186 -10.70 2.49 3.97
C TYR A 186 -9.96 1.28 3.40
N ASN A 187 -8.78 1.47 2.80
CA ASN A 187 -7.98 0.38 2.24
C ASN A 187 -7.53 -0.62 3.33
N LEU A 188 -7.19 -0.12 4.52
CA LEU A 188 -6.91 -0.98 5.67
C LEU A 188 -8.15 -1.74 6.15
N ALA A 189 -9.33 -1.15 6.08
CA ALA A 189 -10.58 -1.84 6.41
C ALA A 189 -10.85 -2.98 5.43
N CYS A 190 -10.66 -2.77 4.12
CA CYS A 190 -10.73 -3.80 3.09
C CYS A 190 -9.74 -4.94 3.40
N PHE A 191 -8.47 -4.61 3.66
CA PHE A 191 -7.48 -5.59 4.09
C PHE A 191 -7.94 -6.41 5.30
N HIS A 192 -8.48 -5.75 6.34
CA HIS A 192 -8.95 -6.46 7.54
C HIS A 192 -10.19 -7.31 7.27
N ALA A 193 -11.11 -6.85 6.44
CA ALA A 193 -12.30 -7.60 6.06
C ALA A 193 -11.92 -8.90 5.32
N LEU A 194 -11.03 -8.82 4.33
CA LEU A 194 -10.50 -9.97 3.60
C LEU A 194 -9.74 -10.95 4.52
N ASN A 195 -9.16 -10.46 5.60
CA ASN A 195 -8.45 -11.30 6.59
C ASN A 195 -9.34 -11.73 7.78
N GLY A 196 -10.67 -11.58 7.70
CA GLY A 196 -11.63 -12.03 8.70
C GLY A 196 -11.64 -11.21 10.00
N ARG A 197 -10.96 -10.05 10.03
CA ARG A 197 -10.87 -9.15 11.19
C ARG A 197 -11.98 -8.09 11.13
N LEU A 198 -13.23 -8.54 11.06
CA LEU A 198 -14.38 -7.69 10.76
C LEU A 198 -14.60 -6.58 11.79
N ASP A 199 -14.29 -6.81 13.06
CA ASP A 199 -14.44 -5.76 14.08
C ASP A 199 -13.47 -4.59 13.84
N ARG A 200 -12.22 -4.89 13.44
CA ARG A 200 -11.27 -3.83 13.08
C ARG A 200 -11.67 -3.12 11.80
N ALA A 201 -12.15 -3.86 10.80
CA ALA A 201 -12.67 -3.27 9.57
C ALA A 201 -13.81 -2.29 9.86
N ARG A 202 -14.79 -2.66 10.72
CA ARG A 202 -15.89 -1.77 11.14
C ARG A 202 -15.38 -0.49 11.80
N GLU A 203 -14.40 -0.60 12.67
CA GLU A 203 -13.83 0.56 13.35
C GLU A 203 -13.19 1.55 12.38
N LEU A 204 -12.41 1.04 11.42
CA LEU A 204 -11.78 1.85 10.39
C LEU A 204 -12.81 2.49 9.44
N LEU A 205 -13.85 1.74 9.04
CA LEU A 205 -14.92 2.27 8.18
C LEU A 205 -15.71 3.39 8.86
N ARG A 206 -15.99 3.31 10.18
CA ARG A 206 -16.62 4.41 10.93
C ARG A 206 -15.78 5.70 10.91
N GLN A 207 -14.46 5.59 10.76
CA GLN A 207 -13.56 6.74 10.67
C GLN A 207 -13.36 7.22 9.22
N ALA A 208 -13.52 6.33 8.24
CA ALA A 208 -13.27 6.62 6.83
C ALA A 208 -14.49 7.19 6.10
N LEU A 209 -15.69 6.64 6.36
CA LEU A 209 -16.87 6.91 5.54
C LEU A 209 -17.58 8.25 5.80
N PRO A 210 -17.74 8.76 7.06
CA PRO A 210 -18.67 9.86 7.36
C PRO A 210 -18.48 11.09 6.49
N ASP A 211 -17.26 11.54 6.28
CA ASP A 211 -16.93 12.79 5.56
C ASP A 211 -16.47 12.56 4.10
N GLN A 212 -16.61 11.33 3.58
CA GLN A 212 -16.13 10.98 2.23
C GLN A 212 -17.28 10.41 1.38
N GLU A 213 -17.95 11.26 0.62
CA GLU A 213 -19.05 10.86 -0.25
C GLU A 213 -18.61 9.86 -1.32
N GLU A 214 -17.40 10.03 -1.86
CA GLU A 214 -16.81 9.13 -2.85
C GLU A 214 -16.68 7.69 -2.30
N LEU A 215 -16.17 7.54 -1.08
CA LEU A 215 -16.05 6.23 -0.43
C LEU A 215 -17.42 5.64 -0.10
N ARG A 216 -18.38 6.46 0.37
CA ARG A 216 -19.75 5.98 0.63
C ARG A 216 -20.43 5.47 -0.62
N SER A 217 -20.18 6.12 -1.75
CA SER A 217 -20.76 5.71 -3.05
C SER A 217 -20.11 4.44 -3.59
N PHE A 218 -18.83 4.26 -3.36
CA PHE A 218 -18.05 3.13 -3.87
C PHE A 218 -18.20 1.86 -3.00
N ALA A 219 -18.18 2.01 -1.67
CA ALA A 219 -18.13 0.89 -0.73
C ALA A 219 -19.19 -0.21 -0.92
N PRO A 220 -20.47 0.08 -1.30
CA PRO A 220 -21.45 -0.96 -1.56
C PRO A 220 -21.13 -1.90 -2.72
N GLU A 221 -20.32 -1.45 -3.67
CA GLU A 221 -19.91 -2.20 -4.86
C GLU A 221 -18.53 -2.86 -4.68
N ASP A 222 -17.84 -2.56 -3.57
CA ASP A 222 -16.53 -3.11 -3.28
C ASP A 222 -16.63 -4.56 -2.79
N ASP A 223 -16.03 -5.48 -3.56
CA ASP A 223 -16.05 -6.91 -3.26
C ASP A 223 -15.19 -7.25 -2.02
N ASP A 224 -14.23 -6.42 -1.65
CA ASP A 224 -13.44 -6.59 -0.43
C ASP A 224 -14.28 -6.43 0.84
N LEU A 225 -15.41 -5.72 0.74
CA LEU A 225 -16.32 -5.43 1.85
C LEU A 225 -17.60 -6.29 1.84
N VAL A 226 -17.68 -7.34 1.03
CA VAL A 226 -18.88 -8.19 0.92
C VAL A 226 -19.39 -8.68 2.28
N ALA A 227 -18.50 -9.00 3.21
CA ALA A 227 -18.85 -9.47 4.56
C ALA A 227 -19.47 -8.38 5.47
N LEU A 228 -19.36 -7.10 5.08
CA LEU A 228 -19.87 -5.94 5.83
C LEU A 228 -20.88 -5.13 5.04
N ARG A 229 -21.26 -5.55 3.84
CA ARG A 229 -22.08 -4.78 2.89
C ARG A 229 -23.40 -4.27 3.50
N ASP A 230 -24.09 -5.12 4.25
CA ASP A 230 -25.36 -4.76 4.89
C ASP A 230 -25.21 -3.75 6.05
N GLU A 231 -24.00 -3.63 6.59
CA GLU A 231 -23.68 -2.73 7.71
C GLU A 231 -23.21 -1.34 7.24
N LEU A 232 -22.77 -1.20 5.98
CA LEU A 232 -22.18 0.03 5.44
C LEU A 232 -23.03 1.29 5.67
N PRO A 233 -24.37 1.27 5.47
CA PRO A 233 -25.18 2.46 5.72
C PRO A 233 -25.11 2.95 7.17
N SER A 234 -25.05 2.02 8.13
CA SER A 234 -24.94 2.36 9.56
C SER A 234 -23.53 2.83 9.95
N LEU A 235 -22.49 2.29 9.31
CA LEU A 235 -21.10 2.68 9.54
C LEU A 235 -20.82 4.07 8.97
N ALA A 236 -21.52 4.47 7.92
CA ALA A 236 -21.39 5.78 7.28
C ALA A 236 -22.17 6.90 8.00
N ALA A 237 -23.13 6.54 8.85
CA ALA A 237 -23.94 7.53 9.58
C ALA A 237 -23.24 8.13 10.81
N GLY A 238 -22.09 7.60 11.23
CA GLY A 238 -21.25 8.08 12.34
C GLY A 238 -21.71 7.58 13.69
#